data_42f544c6b6edf2f42aa90ed5916c32e5
#
_entry.id   42f544c6b6edf2f42aa90ed5916c32e5
#
_cell.length_a   1.000
_cell.length_b   1.000
_cell.length_c   1.000
_cell.angle_alpha   90.00
_cell.angle_beta   90.00
_cell.angle_gamma   90.00
#
_symmetry.space_group_name_H-M   'P 1'
#
loop_
_entity.id
_entity.type
_entity.pdbx_description
1 polymer ?
#
loop_
_entity_poly.entity_id
_entity_poly.type
_entity_poly.pdbx_seq_one_letter_code
_entity_poly.pdbx_strand_id
1 'polypeptide(L)'
;MVNKDLIIDVSDSEVSLALLEDKQLIELNKEKRNVKFSVGDIYLGKVKKIMPGLNAAFINVGYERDAFLHNLDLGAQFRTQHKYYQTALQKQGKVPPVHKFKPEPDIDKDGKISDVLVTGQTVIVQITKEPISTKGPRLSSEISLAGRNLVLLPYSDKVSISSKIESIEEKNRL
;
A
#
# COMPACT_ATOMS: atom_id res chain seq x y z
N MET A 1 26.40 20.09 4.35
CA MET A 1 25.31 19.17 3.95
C MET A 1 25.76 17.77 4.35
N VAL A 2 24.99 17.09 5.13
CA VAL A 2 25.25 15.69 5.49
C VAL A 2 24.97 14.83 4.26
N ASN A 3 25.93 14.01 3.84
CA ASN A 3 25.75 13.11 2.72
C ASN A 3 25.15 11.78 3.22
N LYS A 4 24.03 11.35 2.62
CA LYS A 4 23.37 10.09 2.98
C LYS A 4 23.39 9.15 1.79
N ASP A 5 23.93 7.95 2.01
CA ASP A 5 23.98 6.88 1.03
C ASP A 5 23.10 5.71 1.50
N LEU A 6 22.21 5.23 0.63
CA LEU A 6 21.46 4.00 0.84
C LEU A 6 22.06 2.90 -0.02
N ILE A 7 22.61 1.88 0.63
CA ILE A 7 23.16 0.70 -0.03
C ILE A 7 22.15 -0.43 0.07
N ILE A 8 21.82 -1.03 -1.06
CA ILE A 8 20.91 -2.17 -1.16
C ILE A 8 21.69 -3.33 -1.77
N ASP A 9 21.85 -4.41 -0.99
CA ASP A 9 22.45 -5.65 -1.44
C ASP A 9 21.39 -6.75 -1.48
N VAL A 10 21.29 -7.44 -2.63
CA VAL A 10 20.24 -8.45 -2.86
C VAL A 10 20.90 -9.79 -3.17
N SER A 11 20.78 -10.74 -2.25
CA SER A 11 21.13 -12.14 -2.45
C SER A 11 19.90 -13.00 -2.76
N ASP A 12 20.10 -14.29 -2.99
CA ASP A 12 19.00 -15.23 -3.23
C ASP A 12 18.09 -15.43 -2.01
N SER A 13 18.59 -15.24 -0.81
CA SER A 13 17.90 -15.52 0.45
C SER A 13 17.48 -14.27 1.23
N GLU A 14 18.18 -13.17 1.08
CA GLU A 14 17.93 -11.95 1.85
C GLU A 14 18.21 -10.67 1.05
N VAL A 15 17.61 -9.58 1.51
CA VAL A 15 17.92 -8.21 1.09
C VAL A 15 18.52 -7.51 2.30
N SER A 16 19.72 -6.96 2.14
CA SER A 16 20.37 -6.13 3.15
C SER A 16 20.27 -4.66 2.75
N LEU A 17 19.80 -3.83 3.68
CA LEU A 17 19.63 -2.39 3.50
C LEU A 17 20.54 -1.66 4.49
N ALA A 18 21.52 -0.92 4.01
CA ALA A 18 22.41 -0.15 4.86
C ALA A 18 22.26 1.35 4.57
N LEU A 19 21.96 2.14 5.60
CA LEU A 19 21.96 3.59 5.54
C LEU A 19 23.28 4.11 6.11
N LEU A 20 24.02 4.85 5.30
CA LEU A 20 25.24 5.52 5.72
C LEU A 20 25.01 7.04 5.79
N GLU A 21 25.66 7.69 6.75
CA GLU A 21 25.74 9.13 6.90
C GLU A 21 27.23 9.51 6.97
N ASP A 22 27.69 10.32 6.02
CA ASP A 22 29.11 10.68 5.86
C ASP A 22 30.04 9.45 5.89
N LYS A 23 29.61 8.37 5.19
CA LYS A 23 30.27 7.06 5.10
C LYS A 23 30.30 6.23 6.39
N GLN A 24 29.60 6.64 7.43
CA GLN A 24 29.42 5.87 8.66
C GLN A 24 28.09 5.14 8.62
N LEU A 25 28.09 3.86 8.98
CA LEU A 25 26.88 3.04 9.05
C LEU A 25 25.98 3.52 10.20
N ILE A 26 24.77 3.98 9.85
CA ILE A 26 23.77 4.44 10.82
C ILE A 26 22.73 3.37 11.09
N GLU A 27 22.32 2.65 10.04
CA GLU A 27 21.26 1.64 10.15
C GLU A 27 21.54 0.47 9.21
N LEU A 28 21.32 -0.75 9.69
CA LEU A 28 21.42 -1.98 8.91
C LEU A 28 20.17 -2.81 9.14
N ASN A 29 19.41 -3.02 8.07
CA ASN A 29 18.24 -3.89 8.07
C ASN A 29 18.49 -5.08 7.16
N LYS A 30 17.97 -6.25 7.56
CA LYS A 30 18.01 -7.47 6.78
C LYS A 30 16.62 -8.08 6.70
N GLU A 31 16.19 -8.35 5.48
CA GLU A 31 14.89 -8.94 5.20
C GLU A 31 15.05 -10.25 4.43
N LYS A 32 14.30 -11.26 4.83
CA LYS A 32 14.28 -12.54 4.12
C LYS A 32 13.47 -12.40 2.84
N ARG A 33 14.06 -12.75 1.70
CA ARG A 33 13.44 -12.64 0.38
C ARG A 33 12.24 -13.58 0.17
N ASN A 34 12.13 -14.66 0.94
CA ASN A 34 11.11 -15.70 0.76
C ASN A 34 9.85 -15.50 1.61
N VAL A 35 9.77 -14.43 2.38
CA VAL A 35 8.54 -14.10 3.14
C VAL A 35 7.58 -13.41 2.17
N LYS A 36 6.48 -14.08 1.85
CA LYS A 36 5.41 -13.56 0.99
C LYS A 36 4.12 -13.43 1.80
N PHE A 37 3.26 -12.53 1.39
CA PHE A 37 1.97 -12.26 2.01
C PHE A 37 2.06 -11.74 3.45
N SER A 38 3.12 -10.97 3.74
CA SER A 38 3.31 -10.27 5.01
C SER A 38 2.52 -8.96 5.05
N VAL A 39 2.24 -8.50 6.28
CA VAL A 39 1.63 -7.19 6.50
C VAL A 39 2.48 -6.09 5.84
N GLY A 40 1.82 -5.25 5.05
CA GLY A 40 2.48 -4.18 4.29
C GLY A 40 2.80 -4.54 2.84
N ASP A 41 2.83 -5.82 2.47
CA ASP A 41 3.02 -6.25 1.08
C ASP A 41 1.92 -5.71 0.16
N ILE A 42 2.31 -5.26 -1.02
CA ILE A 42 1.41 -4.68 -2.02
C ILE A 42 1.29 -5.63 -3.21
N TYR A 43 0.07 -5.93 -3.61
CA TYR A 43 -0.24 -6.82 -4.73
C TYR A 43 -1.16 -6.15 -5.74
N LEU A 44 -1.00 -6.57 -6.99
CA LEU A 44 -1.98 -6.34 -8.04
C LEU A 44 -2.94 -7.53 -8.05
N GLY A 45 -4.06 -7.40 -7.36
CA GLY A 45 -5.04 -8.48 -7.18
C GLY A 45 -6.17 -8.42 -8.21
N LYS A 46 -6.81 -9.56 -8.46
CA LYS A 46 -7.97 -9.68 -9.33
C LYS A 46 -9.23 -10.01 -8.52
N VAL A 47 -10.28 -9.19 -8.66
CA VAL A 47 -11.57 -9.44 -8.01
C VAL A 47 -12.18 -10.75 -8.51
N LYS A 48 -12.32 -11.73 -7.64
CA LYS A 48 -12.89 -13.04 -7.96
C LYS A 48 -14.40 -13.09 -7.75
N LYS A 49 -14.85 -12.52 -6.64
CA LYS A 49 -16.25 -12.57 -6.24
C LYS A 49 -16.61 -11.41 -5.34
N ILE A 50 -17.77 -10.81 -5.58
CA ILE A 50 -18.37 -9.81 -4.69
C ILE A 50 -19.41 -10.52 -3.81
N MET A 51 -19.40 -10.17 -2.53
CA MET A 51 -20.31 -10.70 -1.50
C MET A 51 -21.15 -9.56 -0.93
N PRO A 52 -22.30 -9.22 -1.55
CA PRO A 52 -23.10 -8.06 -1.13
C PRO A 52 -23.57 -8.17 0.33
N GLY A 53 -23.92 -9.35 0.81
CA GLY A 53 -24.35 -9.59 2.19
C GLY A 53 -23.28 -9.33 3.26
N LEU A 54 -21.99 -9.32 2.87
CA LEU A 54 -20.86 -8.98 3.74
C LEU A 54 -20.29 -7.61 3.43
N ASN A 55 -20.84 -6.90 2.44
CA ASN A 55 -20.27 -5.68 1.88
C ASN A 55 -18.76 -5.81 1.59
N ALA A 56 -18.35 -6.93 0.98
CA ALA A 56 -16.97 -7.33 0.81
C ALA A 56 -16.72 -8.00 -0.54
N ALA A 57 -15.45 -8.13 -0.92
CA ALA A 57 -15.01 -8.86 -2.10
C ALA A 57 -13.89 -9.85 -1.75
N PHE A 58 -13.82 -10.94 -2.49
CA PHE A 58 -12.69 -11.86 -2.51
C PHE A 58 -11.77 -11.52 -3.67
N ILE A 59 -10.49 -11.38 -3.36
CA ILE A 59 -9.44 -10.93 -4.27
C ILE A 59 -8.39 -12.03 -4.40
N ASN A 60 -8.07 -12.42 -5.63
CA ASN A 60 -6.93 -13.28 -5.90
C ASN A 60 -5.65 -12.44 -5.94
N VAL A 61 -4.76 -12.67 -5.00
CA VAL A 61 -3.43 -12.05 -4.88
C VAL A 61 -2.30 -13.06 -5.14
N GLY A 62 -2.63 -14.26 -5.63
CA GLY A 62 -1.66 -15.34 -5.85
C GLY A 62 -1.43 -16.25 -4.64
N TYR A 63 -2.12 -16.02 -3.52
CA TYR A 63 -2.16 -16.94 -2.39
C TYR A 63 -3.14 -18.10 -2.67
N GLU A 64 -2.95 -19.25 -2.02
CA GLU A 64 -3.82 -20.44 -2.22
C GLU A 64 -5.30 -20.21 -1.87
N ARG A 65 -5.57 -19.26 -0.97
CA ARG A 65 -6.90 -18.81 -0.59
C ARG A 65 -7.12 -17.36 -1.03
N ASP A 66 -8.32 -17.08 -1.56
CA ASP A 66 -8.67 -15.72 -1.93
C ASP A 66 -8.62 -14.79 -0.71
N ALA A 67 -8.04 -13.62 -0.89
CA ALA A 67 -7.91 -12.59 0.13
C ALA A 67 -9.22 -11.82 0.31
N PHE A 68 -9.47 -11.29 1.51
CA PHE A 68 -10.69 -10.60 1.88
C PHE A 68 -10.50 -9.08 1.91
N LEU A 69 -11.36 -8.36 1.18
CA LEU A 69 -11.41 -6.90 1.12
C LEU A 69 -12.81 -6.42 1.48
N HIS A 70 -12.97 -5.73 2.60
CA HIS A 70 -14.23 -5.15 3.03
C HIS A 70 -14.43 -3.73 2.47
N ASN A 71 -15.68 -3.25 2.32
CA ASN A 71 -15.96 -1.90 1.85
C ASN A 71 -15.28 -0.81 2.69
N LEU A 72 -15.24 -0.97 4.01
CA LEU A 72 -14.57 -0.04 4.93
C LEU A 72 -13.04 0.01 4.77
N ASP A 73 -12.44 -1.03 4.18
CA ASP A 73 -11.00 -1.11 3.89
C ASP A 73 -10.67 -0.54 2.49
N LEU A 74 -11.66 -0.07 1.74
CA LEU A 74 -11.46 0.77 0.56
C LEU A 74 -11.10 2.18 1.02
N GLY A 75 -9.98 2.73 0.57
CA GLY A 75 -9.62 4.13 0.82
C GLY A 75 -10.62 5.08 0.13
N ALA A 76 -10.87 6.25 0.73
CA ALA A 76 -11.77 7.25 0.14
C ALA A 76 -11.41 7.56 -1.32
N GLN A 77 -10.12 7.66 -1.62
CA GLN A 77 -9.59 7.99 -2.95
C GLN A 77 -9.40 6.77 -3.87
N PHE A 78 -10.05 5.65 -3.59
CA PHE A 78 -9.95 4.43 -4.39
C PHE A 78 -10.14 4.66 -5.89
N ARG A 79 -11.13 5.47 -6.29
CA ARG A 79 -11.42 5.76 -7.70
C ARG A 79 -10.26 6.49 -8.38
N THR A 80 -9.68 7.48 -7.69
CA THR A 80 -8.50 8.23 -8.18
C THR A 80 -7.30 7.29 -8.35
N GLN A 81 -7.01 6.50 -7.34
CA GLN A 81 -5.92 5.52 -7.35
C GLN A 81 -6.12 4.50 -8.48
N HIS A 82 -7.32 3.94 -8.60
CA HIS A 82 -7.65 2.95 -9.63
C HIS A 82 -7.47 3.52 -11.03
N LYS A 83 -7.99 4.71 -11.30
CA LYS A 83 -7.84 5.39 -12.59
C LYS A 83 -6.38 5.71 -12.91
N TYR A 84 -5.62 6.15 -11.92
CA TYR A 84 -4.19 6.47 -12.08
C TYR A 84 -3.40 5.25 -12.53
N TYR A 85 -3.51 4.13 -11.82
CA TYR A 85 -2.75 2.94 -12.18
C TYR A 85 -3.26 2.29 -13.49
N GLN A 86 -4.57 2.31 -13.77
CA GLN A 86 -5.08 1.87 -15.07
C GLN A 86 -4.46 2.67 -16.22
N THR A 87 -4.36 3.99 -16.04
CA THR A 87 -3.68 4.85 -17.02
C THR A 87 -2.20 4.49 -17.15
N ALA A 88 -1.54 4.18 -16.03
CA ALA A 88 -0.14 3.76 -16.03
C ALA A 88 0.07 2.45 -16.79
N LEU A 89 -0.79 1.46 -16.59
CA LEU A 89 -0.73 0.19 -17.31
C LEU A 89 -0.94 0.38 -18.82
N GLN A 90 -1.96 1.14 -19.21
CA GLN A 90 -2.29 1.39 -20.62
C GLN A 90 -1.19 2.19 -21.35
N LYS A 91 -0.56 3.14 -20.67
CA LYS A 91 0.47 4.01 -21.23
C LYS A 91 1.90 3.55 -20.95
N GLN A 92 2.10 2.30 -20.51
CA GLN A 92 3.41 1.73 -20.19
C GLN A 92 4.22 2.62 -19.22
N GLY A 93 3.56 3.09 -18.17
CA GLY A 93 4.17 3.94 -17.15
C GLY A 93 4.23 5.44 -17.47
N LYS A 94 3.87 5.87 -18.68
CA LYS A 94 3.85 7.29 -19.07
C LYS A 94 2.59 7.98 -18.51
N VAL A 95 2.62 8.33 -17.23
CA VAL A 95 1.52 9.06 -16.55
C VAL A 95 2.03 10.40 -16.04
N PRO A 96 1.15 11.41 -15.92
CA PRO A 96 1.51 12.66 -15.27
C PRO A 96 1.84 12.41 -13.78
N PRO A 97 2.65 13.26 -13.15
CA PRO A 97 2.85 13.20 -11.70
C PRO A 97 1.51 13.24 -10.95
N VAL A 98 1.44 12.56 -9.81
CA VAL A 98 0.19 12.41 -9.03
C VAL A 98 -0.48 13.77 -8.75
N HIS A 99 0.31 14.80 -8.38
CA HIS A 99 -0.20 16.15 -8.09
C HIS A 99 -0.84 16.88 -9.30
N LYS A 100 -0.59 16.39 -10.52
CA LYS A 100 -1.20 16.92 -11.76
C LYS A 100 -2.34 16.04 -12.26
N PHE A 101 -2.60 14.91 -11.60
CA PHE A 101 -3.66 14.00 -11.99
C PHE A 101 -5.00 14.48 -11.40
N LYS A 102 -6.02 14.62 -12.25
CA LYS A 102 -7.33 15.07 -11.80
C LYS A 102 -7.98 14.01 -10.92
N PRO A 103 -8.28 14.32 -9.65
CA PRO A 103 -8.91 13.35 -8.75
C PRO A 103 -10.32 13.01 -9.21
N GLU A 104 -10.75 11.79 -8.92
CA GLU A 104 -12.12 11.33 -9.02
C GLU A 104 -12.85 11.59 -7.69
N PRO A 105 -14.20 11.64 -7.70
CA PRO A 105 -14.97 11.75 -6.46
C PRO A 105 -14.63 10.60 -5.48
N ASP A 106 -14.52 10.94 -4.21
CA ASP A 106 -14.31 9.97 -3.14
C ASP A 106 -15.43 8.93 -3.12
N ILE A 107 -15.11 7.73 -2.63
CA ILE A 107 -16.13 6.70 -2.40
C ILE A 107 -16.87 6.98 -1.09
N ASP A 108 -18.15 6.65 -1.06
CA ASP A 108 -18.94 6.65 0.16
C ASP A 108 -18.57 5.42 1.01
N LYS A 109 -18.10 5.64 2.25
CA LYS A 109 -17.76 4.56 3.18
C LYS A 109 -18.99 3.77 3.65
N ASP A 110 -20.15 4.39 3.67
CA ASP A 110 -21.44 3.76 4.02
C ASP A 110 -22.11 3.14 2.79
N GLY A 111 -21.48 3.28 1.61
CA GLY A 111 -21.93 2.72 0.35
C GLY A 111 -21.75 1.21 0.23
N LYS A 112 -22.06 0.69 -0.93
CA LYS A 112 -21.93 -0.75 -1.23
C LYS A 112 -20.66 -1.00 -2.06
N ILE A 113 -19.92 -2.04 -1.71
CA ILE A 113 -18.72 -2.45 -2.45
C ILE A 113 -19.04 -2.78 -3.92
N SER A 114 -20.26 -3.27 -4.20
CA SER A 114 -20.75 -3.54 -5.56
C SER A 114 -20.87 -2.30 -6.45
N ASP A 115 -20.94 -1.10 -5.85
CA ASP A 115 -21.03 0.15 -6.60
C ASP A 115 -19.63 0.68 -7.01
N VAL A 116 -18.60 0.04 -6.46
CA VAL A 116 -17.19 0.44 -6.62
C VAL A 116 -16.38 -0.63 -7.36
N LEU A 117 -16.62 -1.91 -7.07
CA LEU A 117 -15.89 -3.04 -7.63
C LEU A 117 -16.77 -3.91 -8.51
N VAL A 118 -16.15 -4.47 -9.55
CA VAL A 118 -16.77 -5.49 -10.42
C VAL A 118 -15.89 -6.74 -10.47
N THR A 119 -16.51 -7.91 -10.64
CA THR A 119 -15.80 -9.19 -10.81
C THR A 119 -14.88 -9.13 -12.04
N GLY A 120 -13.67 -9.64 -11.90
CA GLY A 120 -12.65 -9.60 -12.96
C GLY A 120 -11.79 -8.35 -12.97
N GLN A 121 -12.17 -7.29 -12.24
CA GLN A 121 -11.40 -6.06 -12.11
C GLN A 121 -10.05 -6.32 -11.43
N THR A 122 -9.02 -5.64 -11.91
CA THR A 122 -7.69 -5.64 -11.29
C THR A 122 -7.58 -4.44 -10.36
N VAL A 123 -7.10 -4.66 -9.14
CA VAL A 123 -6.99 -3.64 -8.09
C VAL A 123 -5.63 -3.72 -7.39
N ILE A 124 -5.08 -2.57 -6.99
CA ILE A 124 -3.93 -2.53 -6.10
C ILE A 124 -4.43 -2.66 -4.67
N VAL A 125 -3.84 -3.58 -3.94
CA VAL A 125 -4.21 -3.88 -2.55
C VAL A 125 -2.98 -4.13 -1.70
N GLN A 126 -3.09 -3.82 -0.42
CA GLN A 126 -2.05 -4.04 0.57
C GLN A 126 -2.55 -5.01 1.64
N ILE A 127 -1.69 -5.92 2.09
CA ILE A 127 -2.01 -6.85 3.16
C ILE A 127 -2.01 -6.10 4.49
N THR A 128 -3.13 -6.18 5.21
CA THR A 128 -3.29 -5.61 6.56
C THR A 128 -3.27 -6.67 7.65
N LYS A 129 -3.57 -7.93 7.30
CA LYS A 129 -3.40 -9.09 8.17
C LYS A 129 -2.96 -10.27 7.33
N GLU A 130 -1.96 -10.98 7.83
CA GLU A 130 -1.44 -12.20 7.21
C GLU A 130 -2.48 -13.30 7.16
N PRO A 131 -2.35 -14.26 6.22
CA PRO A 131 -3.22 -15.42 6.17
C PRO A 131 -3.09 -16.24 7.44
N ILE A 132 -4.21 -16.74 7.98
CA ILE A 132 -4.24 -17.54 9.21
C ILE A 132 -5.06 -18.80 8.94
N SER A 133 -4.44 -19.97 9.17
CA SER A 133 -5.09 -21.28 9.02
C SER A 133 -5.75 -21.44 7.65
N THR A 134 -7.07 -21.56 7.60
CA THR A 134 -7.85 -21.79 6.36
C THR A 134 -8.30 -20.48 5.68
N LYS A 135 -7.96 -19.31 6.24
CA LYS A 135 -8.39 -18.01 5.73
C LYS A 135 -7.26 -17.32 4.97
N GLY A 136 -7.60 -16.73 3.82
CA GLY A 136 -6.72 -15.87 3.07
C GLY A 136 -6.41 -14.56 3.82
N PRO A 137 -5.44 -13.77 3.33
CA PRO A 137 -5.06 -12.51 3.96
C PRO A 137 -6.20 -11.49 3.92
N ARG A 138 -6.20 -10.54 4.88
CA ARG A 138 -7.06 -9.37 4.84
C ARG A 138 -6.34 -8.23 4.11
N LEU A 139 -7.10 -7.52 3.31
CA LEU A 139 -6.59 -6.47 2.44
C LEU A 139 -7.17 -5.09 2.79
N SER A 140 -6.42 -4.06 2.41
CA SER A 140 -6.89 -2.70 2.23
C SER A 140 -6.52 -2.22 0.83
N SER A 141 -7.33 -1.37 0.23
CA SER A 141 -6.91 -0.61 -0.96
C SER A 141 -6.35 0.77 -0.59
N GLU A 142 -6.42 1.18 0.66
CA GLU A 142 -5.72 2.36 1.16
C GLU A 142 -4.27 2.00 1.43
N ILE A 143 -3.42 2.29 0.42
CA ILE A 143 -2.00 1.98 0.50
C ILE A 143 -1.34 2.92 1.49
N SER A 144 -0.53 2.36 2.39
CA SER A 144 0.27 3.11 3.35
C SER A 144 1.72 2.64 3.32
N LEU A 145 2.65 3.58 3.19
CA LEU A 145 4.08 3.31 3.19
C LEU A 145 4.66 3.88 4.47
N ALA A 146 4.97 2.98 5.41
CA ALA A 146 5.48 3.36 6.72
C ALA A 146 6.97 3.67 6.64
N GLY A 147 7.35 4.89 7.01
CA GLY A 147 8.71 5.28 7.35
C GLY A 147 8.93 5.22 8.85
N ARG A 148 10.12 5.66 9.31
CA ARG A 148 10.47 5.65 10.73
C ARG A 148 9.55 6.53 11.59
N ASN A 149 9.28 7.74 11.12
CA ASN A 149 8.54 8.77 11.87
C ASN A 149 7.31 9.29 11.12
N LEU A 150 7.16 8.94 9.87
CA LEU A 150 6.11 9.40 8.96
C LEU A 150 5.45 8.20 8.29
N VAL A 151 4.20 8.38 7.85
CA VAL A 151 3.52 7.45 6.97
C VAL A 151 3.12 8.20 5.72
N LEU A 152 3.54 7.71 4.56
CA LEU A 152 3.08 8.22 3.27
C LEU A 152 1.78 7.51 2.88
N LEU A 153 0.73 8.29 2.69
CA LEU A 153 -0.55 7.87 2.14
C LEU A 153 -0.68 8.45 0.73
N PRO A 154 -0.39 7.67 -0.33
CA PRO A 154 -0.55 8.14 -1.70
C PRO A 154 -1.97 8.65 -1.96
N TYR A 155 -2.09 9.74 -2.71
CA TYR A 155 -3.36 10.41 -3.04
C TYR A 155 -4.09 11.09 -1.88
N SER A 156 -3.49 11.15 -0.69
CA SER A 156 -4.03 11.86 0.48
C SER A 156 -3.26 13.15 0.72
N ASP A 157 -3.97 14.22 1.05
CA ASP A 157 -3.38 15.50 1.49
C ASP A 157 -3.04 15.49 2.99
N LYS A 158 -3.29 14.37 3.67
CA LYS A 158 -3.03 14.23 5.11
C LYS A 158 -1.57 13.90 5.36
N VAL A 159 -0.95 14.64 6.27
CA VAL A 159 0.37 14.34 6.82
C VAL A 159 0.17 13.59 8.14
N SER A 160 0.74 12.39 8.22
CA SER A 160 0.68 11.57 9.44
C SER A 160 2.07 11.44 10.05
N ILE A 161 2.22 11.91 11.27
CA ILE A 161 3.46 11.91 12.04
C ILE A 161 3.33 10.95 13.21
N SER A 162 4.39 10.20 13.50
CA SER A 162 4.43 9.27 14.63
C SER A 162 4.13 9.97 15.95
N SER A 163 3.26 9.38 16.78
CA SER A 163 2.98 9.84 18.14
C SER A 163 4.21 9.80 19.07
N LYS A 164 5.25 9.03 18.71
CA LYS A 164 6.52 8.98 19.42
C LYS A 164 7.33 10.28 19.34
N ILE A 165 7.01 11.15 18.40
CA ILE A 165 7.61 12.49 18.32
C ILE A 165 6.81 13.39 19.25
N GLU A 166 7.42 13.81 20.36
CA GLU A 166 6.75 14.64 21.37
C GLU A 166 6.97 16.14 21.10
N SER A 167 8.14 16.52 20.56
CA SER A 167 8.47 17.91 20.25
C SER A 167 7.53 18.51 19.19
N ILE A 168 6.91 19.62 19.52
CA ILE A 168 6.04 20.40 18.60
C ILE A 168 6.89 20.99 17.46
N GLU A 169 8.11 21.43 17.74
CA GLU A 169 9.02 21.98 16.73
C GLU A 169 9.37 20.92 15.68
N GLU A 170 9.66 19.70 16.14
CA GLU A 170 9.98 18.59 15.25
C GLU A 170 8.76 18.14 14.44
N LYS A 171 7.57 18.13 15.04
CA LYS A 171 6.31 17.86 14.30
C LYS A 171 6.06 18.89 13.20
N ASN A 172 6.37 20.17 13.46
CA ASN A 172 6.19 21.25 12.48
C ASN A 172 7.27 21.23 11.39
N ARG A 173 8.45 20.68 11.69
CA ARG A 173 9.55 20.53 10.72
C ARG A 173 9.28 19.37 9.73
N LEU A 174 8.65 18.30 10.18
CA LEU A 174 8.35 17.10 9.39
C LEU A 174 7.12 17.31 8.50
#